data_70826da3daca4585d396a17c3754496e
#
_entry.id   70826da3daca4585d396a17c3754496e
#
_cell.length_a   1.000
_cell.length_b   1.000
_cell.length_c   1.000
_cell.angle_alpha   90.00
_cell.angle_beta   90.00
_cell.angle_gamma   90.00
#
_symmetry.space_group_name_H-M   'P 1'
#
loop_
_entity.id
_entity.type
_entity.pdbx_description
1 polymer ?
#
loop_
_entity_poly.entity_id
_entity_poly.type
_entity_poly.pdbx_seq_one_letter_code
_entity_poly.pdbx_strand_id
1 'polypeptide(L)'
;METGTSITELLSFLAILVASLSALYARWAWSEAHKANELTLHQHRKEIYDSFFSLKSHMTQHWDGADISEVAKFFYSSKNATFYFDEEIASEICCYYKACFYIADNNRPSRVASERIELIEKAKEADKLATALDKKLIKLITVA
;
A
#
# COMPACT_ATOMS: atom_id res chain seq x y z
N MET A 1 -38.56 -57.04 -9.11
CA MET A 1 -37.19 -56.64 -8.67
C MET A 1 -36.63 -55.48 -9.46
N GLU A 2 -37.39 -54.77 -10.32
CA GLU A 2 -36.87 -53.68 -11.21
C GLU A 2 -36.97 -52.27 -10.63
N THR A 3 -37.76 -52.04 -9.58
CA THR A 3 -37.92 -50.71 -9.01
C THR A 3 -36.76 -50.19 -8.19
N GLY A 4 -35.93 -51.10 -7.64
CA GLY A 4 -34.78 -50.72 -6.83
C GLY A 4 -33.58 -50.15 -7.60
N THR A 5 -33.34 -50.66 -8.81
CA THR A 5 -32.27 -50.19 -9.74
C THR A 5 -32.59 -48.80 -10.26
N SER A 6 -33.80 -48.51 -10.64
CA SER A 6 -34.23 -47.20 -11.13
C SER A 6 -34.08 -46.06 -10.09
N ILE A 7 -34.38 -46.32 -8.82
CA ILE A 7 -34.20 -45.35 -7.74
C ILE A 7 -32.71 -45.05 -7.46
N THR A 8 -31.87 -46.09 -7.47
CA THR A 8 -30.43 -45.92 -7.28
C THR A 8 -29.78 -45.14 -8.39
N GLU A 9 -30.18 -45.37 -9.63
CA GLU A 9 -29.71 -44.61 -10.79
C GLU A 9 -30.13 -43.14 -10.72
N LEU A 10 -31.38 -42.86 -10.31
CA LEU A 10 -31.89 -41.51 -10.15
C LEU A 10 -31.13 -40.74 -9.05
N LEU A 11 -30.85 -41.38 -7.92
CA LEU A 11 -30.05 -40.82 -6.82
C LEU A 11 -28.62 -40.55 -7.26
N SER A 12 -28.00 -41.46 -8.02
CA SER A 12 -26.65 -41.27 -8.56
C SER A 12 -26.58 -40.10 -9.54
N PHE A 13 -27.56 -39.95 -10.39
CA PHE A 13 -27.66 -38.82 -11.31
C PHE A 13 -27.84 -37.50 -10.58
N LEU A 14 -28.70 -37.45 -9.57
CA LEU A 14 -28.89 -36.30 -8.72
C LEU A 14 -27.62 -35.90 -7.97
N ALA A 15 -26.89 -36.90 -7.44
CA ALA A 15 -25.62 -36.67 -6.76
C ALA A 15 -24.55 -36.05 -7.69
N ILE A 16 -24.48 -36.51 -8.94
CA ILE A 16 -23.58 -35.94 -9.96
C ILE A 16 -23.96 -34.50 -10.30
N LEU A 17 -25.26 -34.20 -10.44
CA LEU A 17 -25.73 -32.84 -10.68
C LEU A 17 -25.36 -31.91 -9.54
N VAL A 18 -25.62 -32.31 -8.29
CA VAL A 18 -25.27 -31.50 -7.10
C VAL A 18 -23.79 -31.29 -7.01
N ALA A 19 -22.97 -32.34 -7.24
CA ALA A 19 -21.51 -32.21 -7.24
C ALA A 19 -21.01 -31.25 -8.32
N SER A 20 -21.56 -31.32 -9.54
CA SER A 20 -21.22 -30.44 -10.65
C SER A 20 -21.58 -28.98 -10.35
N LEU A 21 -22.76 -28.72 -9.83
CA LEU A 21 -23.20 -27.38 -9.43
C LEU A 21 -22.33 -26.81 -8.30
N SER A 22 -22.00 -27.65 -7.32
CA SER A 22 -21.12 -27.27 -6.20
C SER A 22 -19.71 -26.88 -6.70
N ALA A 23 -19.15 -27.64 -7.66
CA ALA A 23 -17.85 -27.34 -8.26
C ALA A 23 -17.87 -26.01 -9.05
N LEU A 24 -18.94 -25.75 -9.79
CA LEU A 24 -19.11 -24.49 -10.53
C LEU A 24 -19.25 -23.31 -9.56
N TYR A 25 -20.05 -23.46 -8.50
CA TYR A 25 -20.20 -22.43 -7.47
C TYR A 25 -18.87 -22.15 -6.76
N ALA A 26 -18.13 -23.18 -6.38
CA ALA A 26 -16.82 -23.03 -5.74
C ALA A 26 -15.83 -22.26 -6.63
N ARG A 27 -15.79 -22.57 -7.92
CA ARG A 27 -14.95 -21.87 -8.89
C ARG A 27 -15.34 -20.38 -9.01
N TRP A 28 -16.62 -20.11 -9.08
CA TRP A 28 -17.10 -18.73 -9.16
C TRP A 28 -16.81 -17.96 -7.88
N ALA A 29 -17.11 -18.53 -6.70
CA ALA A 29 -16.81 -17.93 -5.41
C ALA A 29 -15.30 -17.64 -5.24
N TRP A 30 -14.43 -18.54 -5.68
CA TRP A 30 -12.99 -18.32 -5.69
C TRP A 30 -12.59 -17.12 -6.58
N SER A 31 -13.16 -17.01 -7.78
CA SER A 31 -12.89 -15.89 -8.69
C SER A 31 -13.32 -14.54 -8.08
N GLU A 32 -14.50 -14.50 -7.46
CA GLU A 32 -14.99 -13.28 -6.80
C GLU A 32 -14.13 -12.90 -5.57
N ALA A 33 -13.73 -13.89 -4.77
CA ALA A 33 -12.84 -13.67 -3.64
C ALA A 33 -11.46 -13.13 -4.08
N HIS A 34 -10.94 -13.61 -5.20
CA HIS A 34 -9.67 -13.13 -5.76
C HIS A 34 -9.77 -11.66 -6.19
N LYS A 35 -10.82 -11.29 -6.93
CA LYS A 35 -11.07 -9.90 -7.31
C LYS A 35 -11.25 -8.97 -6.11
N ALA A 36 -11.97 -9.42 -5.09
CA ALA A 36 -12.17 -8.64 -3.87
C ALA A 36 -10.84 -8.40 -3.14
N ASN A 37 -9.96 -9.40 -3.10
CA ASN A 37 -8.64 -9.27 -2.49
C ASN A 37 -7.73 -8.30 -3.26
N GLU A 38 -7.74 -8.36 -4.61
CA GLU A 38 -7.00 -7.42 -5.44
C GLU A 38 -7.47 -5.97 -5.23
N LEU A 39 -8.80 -5.76 -5.16
CA LEU A 39 -9.38 -4.45 -4.90
C LEU A 39 -8.98 -3.91 -3.52
N THR A 40 -8.99 -4.75 -2.50
CA THR A 40 -8.56 -4.40 -1.14
C THR A 40 -7.08 -4.02 -1.10
N LEU A 41 -6.23 -4.79 -1.78
CA LEU A 41 -4.79 -4.49 -1.90
C LEU A 41 -4.58 -3.13 -2.59
N HIS A 42 -5.29 -2.89 -3.68
CA HIS A 42 -5.23 -1.62 -4.40
C HIS A 42 -5.66 -0.43 -3.53
N GLN A 43 -6.73 -0.59 -2.74
CA GLN A 43 -7.21 0.43 -1.82
C GLN A 43 -6.16 0.77 -0.76
N HIS A 44 -5.54 -0.22 -0.13
CA HIS A 44 -4.50 0.03 0.88
C HIS A 44 -3.24 0.69 0.28
N ARG A 45 -2.85 0.30 -0.92
CA ARG A 45 -1.75 0.97 -1.65
C ARG A 45 -2.07 2.44 -1.91
N LYS A 46 -3.31 2.73 -2.30
CA LYS A 46 -3.79 4.10 -2.52
C LYS A 46 -3.79 4.92 -1.23
N GLU A 47 -4.24 4.37 -0.11
CA GLU A 47 -4.22 5.04 1.20
C GLU A 47 -2.79 5.41 1.64
N ILE A 48 -1.81 4.51 1.43
CA ILE A 48 -0.41 4.79 1.70
C ILE A 48 0.12 5.87 0.77
N TYR A 49 -0.24 5.83 -0.51
CA TYR A 49 0.13 6.87 -1.47
C TYR A 49 -0.44 8.24 -1.11
N ASP A 50 -1.71 8.32 -0.74
CA ASP A 50 -2.36 9.58 -0.35
C ASP A 50 -1.66 10.18 0.89
N SER A 51 -1.28 9.35 1.86
CA SER A 51 -0.50 9.76 3.03
C SER A 51 0.92 10.22 2.65
N PHE A 52 1.58 9.52 1.73
CA PHE A 52 2.88 9.90 1.18
C PHE A 52 2.81 11.24 0.46
N PHE A 53 1.80 11.43 -0.39
CA PHE A 53 1.60 12.67 -1.13
C PHE A 53 1.35 13.87 -0.20
N SER A 54 0.58 13.67 0.88
CA SER A 54 0.38 14.67 1.92
C SER A 54 1.69 15.08 2.57
N LEU A 55 2.54 14.11 2.98
CA LEU A 55 3.85 14.39 3.53
C LEU A 55 4.76 15.10 2.53
N LYS A 56 4.80 14.63 1.27
CA LYS A 56 5.59 15.27 0.20
C LYS A 56 5.18 16.72 0.01
N SER A 57 3.88 17.00 -0.04
CA SER A 57 3.35 18.36 -0.18
C SER A 57 3.76 19.25 1.01
N HIS A 58 3.64 18.74 2.24
CA HIS A 58 4.08 19.44 3.43
C HIS A 58 5.59 19.77 3.39
N MET A 59 6.43 18.79 3.06
CA MET A 59 7.89 18.98 2.94
C MET A 59 8.25 19.98 1.85
N THR A 60 7.57 19.95 0.70
CA THR A 60 7.80 20.90 -0.40
C THR A 60 7.42 22.34 -0.01
N GLN A 61 6.39 22.52 0.81
CA GLN A 61 5.95 23.85 1.26
C GLN A 61 6.84 24.43 2.36
N HIS A 62 7.35 23.60 3.27
CA HIS A 62 8.03 24.05 4.48
C HIS A 62 9.55 23.84 4.49
N TRP A 63 10.07 22.97 3.57
CA TRP A 63 11.50 22.65 3.44
C TRP A 63 12.16 22.27 4.78
N ASP A 64 13.16 23.07 5.19
CA ASP A 64 13.89 22.92 6.45
C ASP A 64 13.07 23.34 7.71
N GLY A 65 11.89 23.91 7.50
CA GLY A 65 10.94 24.33 8.52
C GLY A 65 9.77 23.39 8.75
N ALA A 66 9.85 22.13 8.28
CA ALA A 66 8.76 21.18 8.42
C ALA A 66 8.36 20.91 9.87
N ASP A 67 7.03 20.79 10.11
CA ASP A 67 6.48 20.48 11.43
C ASP A 67 6.57 18.97 11.69
N ILE A 68 7.16 18.61 12.81
CA ILE A 68 7.34 17.22 13.24
C ILE A 68 6.01 16.49 13.46
N SER A 69 4.95 17.19 13.86
CA SER A 69 3.63 16.61 14.07
C SER A 69 2.99 16.18 12.74
N GLU A 70 3.20 16.95 11.66
CA GLU A 70 2.73 16.60 10.34
C GLU A 70 3.53 15.43 9.75
N VAL A 71 4.84 15.42 9.94
CA VAL A 71 5.69 14.30 9.52
C VAL A 71 5.33 13.02 10.26
N ALA A 72 5.05 13.10 11.57
CA ALA A 72 4.69 11.95 12.40
C ALA A 72 3.40 11.24 11.94
N LYS A 73 2.48 11.94 11.29
CA LYS A 73 1.25 11.33 10.73
C LYS A 73 1.54 10.23 9.72
N PHE A 74 2.65 10.32 9.01
CA PHE A 74 3.04 9.32 8.02
C PHE A 74 3.70 8.06 8.63
N PHE A 75 4.00 8.04 9.93
CA PHE A 75 4.69 6.93 10.59
C PHE A 75 4.03 5.57 10.33
N TYR A 76 2.73 5.46 10.59
CA TYR A 76 2.00 4.20 10.43
C TYR A 76 1.93 3.76 8.96
N SER A 77 1.70 4.68 8.04
CA SER A 77 1.69 4.39 6.59
C SER A 77 3.05 3.89 6.12
N SER A 78 4.16 4.48 6.60
CA SER A 78 5.51 4.04 6.26
C SER A 78 5.84 2.64 6.80
N LYS A 79 5.28 2.24 7.95
CA LYS A 79 5.43 0.89 8.51
C LYS A 79 4.55 -0.12 7.79
N ASN A 80 3.31 0.25 7.49
CA ASN A 80 2.37 -0.63 6.81
C ASN A 80 2.76 -0.90 5.36
N ALA A 81 3.60 -0.08 4.75
CA ALA A 81 4.09 -0.27 3.39
C ALA A 81 4.70 -1.66 3.16
N THR A 82 5.34 -2.26 4.17
CA THR A 82 5.93 -3.60 4.09
C THR A 82 4.92 -4.72 3.83
N PHE A 83 3.63 -4.49 4.11
CA PHE A 83 2.58 -5.48 3.88
C PHE A 83 1.96 -5.40 2.47
N TYR A 84 2.12 -4.27 1.79
CA TYR A 84 1.39 -3.96 0.55
C TYR A 84 2.29 -3.68 -0.66
N PHE A 85 3.57 -3.42 -0.42
CA PHE A 85 4.59 -3.19 -1.45
C PHE A 85 5.71 -4.21 -1.34
N ASP A 86 6.50 -4.35 -2.40
CA ASP A 86 7.73 -5.12 -2.38
C ASP A 86 8.77 -4.49 -1.42
N GLU A 87 9.77 -5.28 -1.05
CA GLU A 87 10.78 -4.88 -0.06
C GLU A 87 11.55 -3.61 -0.49
N GLU A 88 11.82 -3.46 -1.79
CA GLU A 88 12.52 -2.30 -2.33
C GLU A 88 11.73 -1.02 -2.09
N ILE A 89 10.48 -1.00 -2.51
CA ILE A 89 9.60 0.18 -2.39
C ILE A 89 9.27 0.47 -0.93
N ALA A 90 8.97 -0.54 -0.13
CA ALA A 90 8.72 -0.38 1.30
C ALA A 90 9.94 0.22 2.03
N SER A 91 11.15 -0.20 1.66
CA SER A 91 12.40 0.36 2.18
C SER A 91 12.58 1.82 1.77
N GLU A 92 12.32 2.18 0.52
CA GLU A 92 12.38 3.56 0.03
C GLU A 92 11.38 4.48 0.76
N ILE A 93 10.14 4.01 0.99
CA ILE A 93 9.12 4.73 1.77
C ILE A 93 9.62 4.98 3.20
N CYS A 94 10.20 3.97 3.84
CA CYS A 94 10.75 4.08 5.18
C CYS A 94 11.96 5.04 5.23
N CYS A 95 12.84 5.00 4.23
CA CYS A 95 13.99 5.90 4.11
C CYS A 95 13.53 7.35 3.94
N TYR A 96 12.52 7.59 3.10
CA TYR A 96 11.94 8.91 2.91
C TYR A 96 11.33 9.45 4.22
N TYR A 97 10.54 8.65 4.93
CA TYR A 97 10.01 9.03 6.24
C TYR A 97 11.12 9.43 7.22
N LYS A 98 12.18 8.62 7.33
CA LYS A 98 13.32 8.89 8.24
C LYS A 98 14.03 10.20 7.87
N ALA A 99 14.20 10.49 6.59
CA ALA A 99 14.80 11.74 6.12
C ALA A 99 13.94 12.95 6.51
N CYS A 100 12.62 12.88 6.28
CA CYS A 100 11.69 13.93 6.67
C CYS A 100 11.64 14.13 8.18
N PHE A 101 11.64 13.04 8.94
CA PHE A 101 11.64 13.09 10.40
C PHE A 101 12.92 13.74 10.92
N TYR A 102 14.08 13.39 10.39
CA TYR A 102 15.35 14.01 10.74
C TYR A 102 15.34 15.53 10.51
N ILE A 103 14.81 15.97 9.36
CA ILE A 103 14.71 17.39 9.03
C ILE A 103 13.81 18.12 10.02
N ALA A 104 12.62 17.56 10.31
CA ALA A 104 11.65 18.16 11.22
C ALA A 104 12.13 18.18 12.68
N ASP A 105 12.77 17.12 13.15
CA ASP A 105 13.32 17.01 14.52
C ASP A 105 14.46 18.02 14.78
N ASN A 106 15.23 18.31 13.72
CA ASN A 106 16.29 19.30 13.78
C ASN A 106 15.84 20.72 13.45
N ASN A 107 14.56 20.98 13.27
CA ASN A 107 14.00 22.31 13.05
C ASN A 107 13.92 23.10 14.37
N ARG A 108 15.04 23.74 14.77
CA ARG A 108 15.14 24.54 16.00
C ARG A 108 15.35 26.02 15.71
N PRO A 109 14.68 26.95 16.46
CA PRO A 109 14.82 28.40 16.24
C PRO A 109 16.24 28.96 16.43
N SER A 110 17.07 28.29 17.28
CA SER A 110 18.42 28.74 17.65
C SER A 110 19.54 28.17 16.79
N ARG A 111 19.24 27.75 15.56
CA ARG A 111 20.16 27.06 14.65
C ARG A 111 21.31 27.95 14.16
N VAL A 112 22.54 27.42 14.16
CA VAL A 112 23.69 28.06 13.53
C VAL A 112 23.56 28.00 12.00
N ALA A 113 24.10 28.97 11.29
CA ALA A 113 23.98 29.08 9.83
C ALA A 113 24.50 27.82 9.08
N SER A 114 25.56 27.19 9.59
CA SER A 114 26.11 25.94 9.02
C SER A 114 25.15 24.76 9.10
N GLU A 115 24.45 24.59 10.24
CA GLU A 115 23.45 23.55 10.45
C GLU A 115 22.22 23.74 9.53
N ARG A 116 21.86 24.99 9.28
CA ARG A 116 20.78 25.31 8.36
C ARG A 116 21.13 24.91 6.91
N ILE A 117 22.37 25.16 6.48
CA ILE A 117 22.82 24.74 5.13
C ILE A 117 22.75 23.23 4.99
N GLU A 118 23.21 22.47 5.99
CA GLU A 118 23.12 21.01 5.99
C GLU A 118 21.67 20.52 5.88
N LEU A 119 20.74 21.13 6.64
CA LEU A 119 19.34 20.71 6.56
C LEU A 119 18.69 21.06 5.22
N ILE A 120 19.06 22.15 4.58
CA ILE A 120 18.61 22.48 3.23
C ILE A 120 19.13 21.44 2.22
N GLU A 121 20.37 20.97 2.35
CA GLU A 121 20.89 19.91 1.51
C GLU A 121 20.12 18.59 1.73
N LYS A 122 19.87 18.22 2.98
CA LYS A 122 19.04 17.07 3.34
C LYS A 122 17.61 17.16 2.80
N ALA A 123 17.00 18.34 2.84
CA ALA A 123 15.69 18.58 2.27
C ALA A 123 15.69 18.39 0.73
N LYS A 124 16.74 18.84 0.03
CA LYS A 124 16.89 18.59 -1.41
C LYS A 124 17.08 17.11 -1.74
N GLU A 125 17.83 16.37 -0.93
CA GLU A 125 18.01 14.92 -1.08
C GLU A 125 16.65 14.20 -0.87
N ALA A 126 15.91 14.57 0.17
CA ALA A 126 14.57 14.04 0.45
C ALA A 126 13.58 14.32 -0.68
N ASP A 127 13.61 15.52 -1.28
CA ASP A 127 12.75 15.89 -2.41
C ASP A 127 13.07 15.07 -3.68
N LYS A 128 14.35 14.82 -3.96
CA LYS A 128 14.76 13.93 -5.06
C LYS A 128 14.25 12.50 -4.83
N LEU A 129 14.40 11.99 -3.61
CA LEU A 129 13.90 10.66 -3.24
C LEU A 129 12.37 10.60 -3.37
N ALA A 130 11.67 11.61 -2.87
CA ALA A 130 10.20 11.71 -2.99
C ALA A 130 9.75 11.74 -4.46
N THR A 131 10.46 12.47 -5.31
CA THR A 131 10.12 12.57 -6.74
C THR A 131 10.31 11.24 -7.47
N ALA A 132 11.36 10.50 -7.16
CA ALA A 132 11.61 9.16 -7.72
C ALA A 132 10.56 8.15 -7.23
N LEU A 133 10.27 8.16 -5.93
CA LEU A 133 9.31 7.28 -5.28
C LEU A 133 7.87 7.54 -5.77
N ASP A 134 7.49 8.80 -5.95
CA ASP A 134 6.18 9.21 -6.48
C ASP A 134 5.90 8.55 -7.84
N LYS A 135 6.86 8.59 -8.76
CA LYS A 135 6.73 7.95 -10.08
C LYS A 135 6.55 6.44 -9.99
N LYS A 136 7.27 5.77 -9.06
CA LYS A 136 7.15 4.34 -8.82
C LYS A 136 5.76 3.99 -8.26
N LEU A 137 5.30 4.74 -7.26
CA LEU A 137 4.01 4.51 -6.60
C LEU A 137 2.82 4.75 -7.54
N ILE A 138 2.83 5.84 -8.31
CA ILE A 138 1.79 6.12 -9.31
C ILE A 138 1.68 4.96 -10.30
N LYS A 139 2.82 4.46 -10.81
CA LYS A 139 2.81 3.35 -11.76
C LYS A 139 2.15 2.10 -11.18
N LEU A 140 2.44 1.76 -9.92
CA LEU A 140 1.87 0.59 -9.25
C LEU A 140 0.36 0.71 -8.97
N ILE A 141 -0.12 1.94 -8.72
CA ILE A 141 -1.54 2.19 -8.45
C ILE A 141 -2.34 2.28 -9.75
N THR A 142 -1.72 2.71 -10.86
CA THR A 142 -2.44 2.93 -12.14
C THR A 142 -2.51 1.64 -12.97
N VAL A 143 -1.61 0.68 -12.78
CA VAL A 143 -1.53 -0.57 -13.57
C VAL A 143 -2.36 -1.71 -12.95
N ALA A 144 -2.93 -1.52 -11.76
CA ALA A 144 -3.88 -2.47 -11.13
C ALA A 144 -5.34 -2.19 -11.57
#